data_2b8777f2f30e196b549bb19edb97e33e
#
_entry.id   2b8777f2f30e196b549bb19edb97e33e
#
_cell.length_a   1.000
_cell.length_b   1.000
_cell.length_c   1.000
_cell.angle_alpha   90.00
_cell.angle_beta   90.00
_cell.angle_gamma   90.00
#
_symmetry.space_group_name_H-M   'P 1'
#
loop_
_entity.id
_entity.type
_entity.pdbx_description
1 polymer ?
#
loop_
_entity_poly.entity_id
_entity_poly.type
_entity_poly.pdbx_seq_one_letter_code
_entity_poly.pdbx_strand_id
1 'polypeptide(L)'
;MRASRSVPRRLHLQVEADRHCQRGSTSIQMVVLMPALFALMFMGMQAALIYHARTVAIAAAQEGARTAAAQYSSAAAGDVAAEQFIASAGGEDVLRGVTVTATRDATTASVVVAGATMSVVPGWTPQIVQSASAPVERVTG
;
A
#
# COMPACT_ATOMS: atom_id res chain seq x y z
N MET A 1 -17.46 6.92 -78.34
CA MET A 1 -16.28 6.18 -77.89
C MET A 1 -16.10 6.40 -76.39
N ARG A 2 -16.47 5.43 -75.55
CA ARG A 2 -16.24 5.46 -74.07
C ARG A 2 -15.03 4.59 -73.76
N ALA A 3 -13.94 5.18 -73.33
CA ALA A 3 -12.78 4.47 -72.86
C ALA A 3 -13.05 3.91 -71.46
N SER A 4 -13.19 2.59 -71.33
CA SER A 4 -13.25 1.87 -70.07
C SER A 4 -11.85 1.81 -69.46
N ARG A 5 -11.57 2.55 -68.41
CA ARG A 5 -10.34 2.44 -67.63
C ARG A 5 -10.46 1.24 -66.70
N SER A 6 -9.82 0.16 -67.06
CA SER A 6 -9.64 -1.01 -66.21
C SER A 6 -8.65 -0.65 -65.06
N VAL A 7 -9.19 -0.56 -63.83
CA VAL A 7 -8.36 -0.42 -62.62
C VAL A 7 -7.55 -1.71 -62.44
N PRO A 8 -6.21 -1.66 -62.26
CA PRO A 8 -5.40 -2.86 -62.20
C PRO A 8 -5.72 -3.64 -60.90
N ARG A 9 -6.13 -4.88 -61.05
CA ARG A 9 -6.48 -5.87 -60.01
C ARG A 9 -5.37 -6.09 -58.97
N ARG A 10 -4.17 -5.64 -59.22
CA ARG A 10 -3.01 -5.75 -58.32
C ARG A 10 -3.10 -4.84 -57.08
N LEU A 11 -3.80 -3.72 -57.13
CA LEU A 11 -3.94 -2.81 -56.03
C LEU A 11 -4.86 -3.37 -54.91
N HIS A 12 -5.86 -4.18 -55.24
CA HIS A 12 -6.73 -4.81 -54.25
C HIS A 12 -6.02 -5.87 -53.42
N LEU A 13 -5.10 -6.63 -54.01
CA LEU A 13 -4.38 -7.69 -53.27
C LEU A 13 -3.36 -7.14 -52.28
N GLN A 14 -2.78 -5.97 -52.52
CA GLN A 14 -1.82 -5.36 -51.61
C GLN A 14 -2.52 -4.73 -50.39
N VAL A 15 -3.72 -4.16 -50.57
CA VAL A 15 -4.50 -3.60 -49.44
C VAL A 15 -5.05 -4.68 -48.51
N GLU A 16 -5.37 -5.88 -49.03
CA GLU A 16 -5.81 -7.00 -48.18
C GLU A 16 -4.64 -7.64 -47.41
N ALA A 17 -3.45 -7.74 -48.03
CA ALA A 17 -2.25 -8.28 -47.37
C ALA A 17 -1.81 -7.40 -46.17
N ASP A 18 -1.85 -6.09 -46.30
CA ASP A 18 -1.53 -5.16 -45.21
C ASP A 18 -2.52 -5.23 -44.03
N ARG A 19 -3.79 -5.52 -44.29
CA ARG A 19 -4.78 -5.70 -43.23
C ARG A 19 -4.62 -6.98 -42.42
N HIS A 20 -4.07 -8.04 -43.01
CA HIS A 20 -3.77 -9.31 -42.33
C HIS A 20 -2.52 -9.22 -41.45
N CYS A 21 -1.50 -8.49 -41.86
CA CYS A 21 -0.29 -8.28 -41.02
C CYS A 21 -0.57 -7.44 -39.77
N GLN A 22 -1.46 -6.49 -39.81
CA GLN A 22 -1.80 -5.66 -38.67
C GLN A 22 -2.63 -6.38 -37.58
N ARG A 23 -3.44 -7.38 -37.97
CA ARG A 23 -4.25 -8.15 -37.00
C ARG A 23 -3.41 -9.08 -36.12
N GLY A 24 -2.33 -9.66 -36.62
CA GLY A 24 -1.42 -10.50 -35.85
C GLY A 24 -0.56 -9.72 -34.85
N SER A 25 -0.12 -8.52 -35.22
CA SER A 25 0.71 -7.65 -34.39
C SER A 25 -0.03 -7.16 -33.15
N THR A 26 -1.31 -6.78 -33.29
CA THR A 26 -2.13 -6.27 -32.16
C THR A 26 -2.41 -7.35 -31.12
N SER A 27 -2.62 -8.61 -31.54
CA SER A 27 -2.86 -9.72 -30.61
C SER A 27 -1.62 -10.06 -29.78
N ILE A 28 -0.44 -10.08 -30.40
CA ILE A 28 0.83 -10.34 -29.70
C ILE A 28 1.14 -9.20 -28.73
N GLN A 29 0.88 -7.97 -29.11
CA GLN A 29 1.07 -6.80 -28.25
C GLN A 29 0.18 -6.86 -27.01
N MET A 30 -1.07 -7.29 -27.14
CA MET A 30 -2.00 -7.47 -26.01
C MET A 30 -1.55 -8.55 -25.04
N VAL A 31 -1.01 -9.67 -25.54
CA VAL A 31 -0.52 -10.78 -24.70
C VAL A 31 0.63 -10.36 -23.79
N VAL A 32 1.47 -9.41 -24.23
CA VAL A 32 2.59 -8.89 -23.43
C VAL A 32 2.16 -7.70 -22.57
N LEU A 33 1.32 -6.82 -23.11
CA LEU A 33 0.95 -5.57 -22.42
C LEU A 33 0.01 -5.82 -21.24
N MET A 34 -0.93 -6.75 -21.35
CA MET A 34 -1.89 -7.05 -20.28
C MET A 34 -1.23 -7.54 -18.99
N PRO A 35 -0.34 -8.55 -19.00
CA PRO A 35 0.38 -8.94 -17.78
C PRO A 35 1.21 -7.81 -17.17
N ALA A 36 1.84 -6.98 -17.99
CA ALA A 36 2.62 -5.84 -17.51
C ALA A 36 1.72 -4.80 -16.82
N LEU A 37 0.55 -4.52 -17.40
CA LEU A 37 -0.43 -3.61 -16.81
C LEU A 37 -0.96 -4.14 -15.46
N PHE A 38 -1.30 -5.43 -15.38
CA PHE A 38 -1.70 -6.06 -14.12
C PHE A 38 -0.59 -6.01 -13.07
N ALA A 39 0.66 -6.28 -13.46
CA ALA A 39 1.80 -6.19 -12.53
C ALA A 39 1.95 -4.78 -11.96
N LEU A 40 1.82 -3.73 -12.79
CA LEU A 40 1.85 -2.34 -12.33
C LEU A 40 0.68 -2.01 -11.39
N MET A 41 -0.52 -2.49 -11.72
CA MET A 41 -1.71 -2.30 -10.88
C MET A 41 -1.53 -2.96 -9.50
N PHE A 42 -1.08 -4.21 -9.45
CA PHE A 42 -0.83 -4.92 -8.18
C PHE A 42 0.31 -4.28 -7.38
N MET A 43 1.34 -3.78 -8.05
CA MET A 43 2.43 -3.05 -7.38
C MET A 43 1.93 -1.75 -6.75
N GLY A 44 1.08 -0.99 -7.46
CA GLY A 44 0.45 0.21 -6.93
C GLY A 44 -0.45 -0.08 -5.73
N MET A 45 -1.26 -1.13 -5.79
CA MET A 45 -2.10 -1.58 -4.67
C MET A 45 -1.25 -2.00 -3.47
N GLN A 46 -0.17 -2.77 -3.69
CA GLN A 46 0.74 -3.18 -2.62
C GLN A 46 1.39 -1.97 -1.93
N ALA A 47 1.85 -0.98 -2.71
CA ALA A 47 2.42 0.24 -2.16
C ALA A 47 1.40 1.01 -1.30
N ALA A 48 0.14 1.09 -1.74
CA ALA A 48 -0.93 1.74 -1.00
C ALA A 48 -1.23 1.01 0.33
N LEU A 49 -1.26 -0.32 0.35
CA LEU A 49 -1.46 -1.12 1.57
C LEU A 49 -0.32 -0.90 2.58
N ILE A 50 0.93 -0.91 2.12
CA ILE A 50 2.10 -0.65 2.98
C ILE A 50 2.03 0.77 3.55
N TYR A 51 1.71 1.75 2.72
CA TYR A 51 1.60 3.14 3.15
C TYR A 51 0.49 3.32 4.20
N HIS A 52 -0.68 2.72 3.97
CA HIS A 52 -1.81 2.78 4.89
C HIS A 52 -1.46 2.14 6.24
N ALA A 53 -0.90 0.93 6.24
CA ALA A 53 -0.48 0.25 7.46
C ALA A 53 0.58 1.05 8.24
N ARG A 54 1.54 1.68 7.55
CA ARG A 54 2.51 2.58 8.18
C ARG A 54 1.85 3.79 8.84
N THR A 55 0.90 4.40 8.16
CA THR A 55 0.18 5.58 8.68
C THR A 55 -0.61 5.22 9.95
N VAL A 56 -1.29 4.08 9.95
CA VAL A 56 -2.00 3.58 11.14
C VAL A 56 -1.04 3.28 12.28
N ALA A 57 0.07 2.58 12.00
CA ALA A 57 1.05 2.22 13.04
C ALA A 57 1.71 3.45 13.68
N ILE A 58 2.07 4.49 12.90
CA ILE A 58 2.66 5.71 13.45
C ILE A 58 1.64 6.51 14.25
N ALA A 59 0.38 6.58 13.81
CA ALA A 59 -0.70 7.27 14.53
C ALA A 59 -1.01 6.56 15.86
N ALA A 60 -1.04 5.22 15.86
CA ALA A 60 -1.21 4.42 17.07
C ALA A 60 -0.05 4.62 18.05
N ALA A 61 1.19 4.62 17.57
CA ALA A 61 2.37 4.88 18.41
C ALA A 61 2.32 6.28 19.01
N GLN A 62 1.89 7.29 18.26
CA GLN A 62 1.72 8.66 18.77
C GLN A 62 0.62 8.78 19.82
N GLU A 63 -0.51 8.11 19.60
CA GLU A 63 -1.61 8.10 20.59
C GLU A 63 -1.21 7.41 21.88
N GLY A 64 -0.57 6.24 21.77
CA GLY A 64 -0.03 5.51 22.91
C GLY A 64 1.02 6.32 23.67
N ALA A 65 1.96 6.99 22.95
CA ALA A 65 2.99 7.80 23.57
C ALA A 65 2.41 9.02 24.30
N ARG A 66 1.40 9.69 23.74
CA ARG A 66 0.68 10.79 24.40
C ARG A 66 -0.04 10.31 25.65
N THR A 67 -0.75 9.20 25.56
CA THR A 67 -1.45 8.61 26.70
C THR A 67 -0.48 8.20 27.80
N ALA A 68 0.62 7.51 27.44
CA ALA A 68 1.64 7.14 28.41
C ALA A 68 2.35 8.34 29.05
N ALA A 69 2.51 9.46 28.33
CA ALA A 69 3.17 10.67 28.80
C ALA A 69 2.30 11.55 29.71
N ALA A 70 0.99 11.37 29.69
CA ALA A 70 0.07 12.16 30.48
C ALA A 70 0.34 12.06 32.00
N GLN A 71 -0.02 13.10 32.74
CA GLN A 71 0.18 13.13 34.17
C GLN A 71 -0.58 11.96 34.85
N TYR A 72 0.07 11.29 35.80
CA TYR A 72 -0.44 10.11 36.53
C TYR A 72 -0.75 8.88 35.63
N SER A 73 -0.30 8.87 34.37
CA SER A 73 -0.47 7.76 33.47
C SER A 73 0.70 6.74 33.61
N SER A 74 0.60 5.64 32.88
CA SER A 74 1.57 4.53 32.89
C SER A 74 1.90 4.06 31.48
N ALA A 75 2.97 3.27 31.34
CA ALA A 75 3.29 2.59 30.09
C ALA A 75 2.14 1.68 29.63
N ALA A 76 1.54 0.91 30.55
CA ALA A 76 0.40 0.04 30.24
C ALA A 76 -0.81 0.79 29.68
N ALA A 77 -1.07 2.01 30.13
CA ALA A 77 -2.13 2.85 29.55
C ALA A 77 -1.81 3.25 28.10
N GLY A 78 -0.52 3.46 27.79
CA GLY A 78 -0.05 3.71 26.42
C GLY A 78 -0.21 2.49 25.50
N ASP A 79 0.10 1.29 25.99
CA ASP A 79 -0.13 0.05 25.23
C ASP A 79 -1.61 -0.09 24.84
N VAL A 80 -2.49 0.02 25.83
CA VAL A 80 -3.95 -0.09 25.63
C VAL A 80 -4.47 0.97 24.64
N ALA A 81 -4.01 2.20 24.75
CA ALA A 81 -4.45 3.28 23.86
C ALA A 81 -4.01 3.04 22.41
N ALA A 82 -2.78 2.56 22.19
CA ALA A 82 -2.28 2.22 20.87
C ALA A 82 -3.04 1.03 20.25
N GLU A 83 -3.30 -0.03 21.03
CA GLU A 83 -4.09 -1.19 20.59
C GLU A 83 -5.52 -0.80 20.22
N GLN A 84 -6.19 0.02 21.03
CA GLN A 84 -7.53 0.52 20.74
C GLN A 84 -7.57 1.37 19.46
N PHE A 85 -6.55 2.20 19.26
CA PHE A 85 -6.44 2.97 18.02
C PHE A 85 -6.34 2.04 16.79
N ILE A 86 -5.48 1.03 16.84
CA ILE A 86 -5.34 0.05 15.76
C ILE A 86 -6.66 -0.69 15.50
N ALA A 87 -7.33 -1.14 16.56
CA ALA A 87 -8.62 -1.82 16.45
C ALA A 87 -9.68 -0.94 15.77
N SER A 88 -9.72 0.35 16.10
CA SER A 88 -10.64 1.31 15.49
C SER A 88 -10.31 1.65 14.04
N ALA A 89 -9.05 1.52 13.64
CA ALA A 89 -8.54 1.82 12.30
C ALA A 89 -8.63 0.62 11.32
N GLY A 90 -9.21 -0.50 11.75
CA GLY A 90 -9.40 -1.70 10.93
C GLY A 90 -8.75 -2.97 11.48
N GLY A 91 -8.02 -2.89 12.60
CA GLY A 91 -7.48 -4.05 13.31
C GLY A 91 -6.57 -4.93 12.43
N GLU A 92 -6.82 -6.24 12.46
CA GLU A 92 -6.08 -7.28 11.73
C GLU A 92 -6.19 -7.15 10.18
N ASP A 93 -7.17 -6.41 9.66
CA ASP A 93 -7.29 -6.14 8.23
C ASP A 93 -6.25 -5.13 7.74
N VAL A 94 -5.67 -4.33 8.64
CA VAL A 94 -4.64 -3.33 8.33
C VAL A 94 -3.27 -3.78 8.80
N LEU A 95 -3.17 -4.25 10.06
CA LEU A 95 -1.94 -4.70 10.70
C LEU A 95 -2.18 -6.06 11.37
N ARG A 96 -1.47 -7.08 10.90
CA ARG A 96 -1.56 -8.45 11.41
C ARG A 96 -0.46 -8.74 12.43
N GLY A 97 -0.80 -9.54 13.44
CA GLY A 97 0.16 -9.96 14.43
C GLY A 97 0.76 -8.77 15.16
N VAL A 98 -0.06 -7.82 15.55
CA VAL A 98 0.38 -6.56 16.17
C VAL A 98 1.04 -6.85 17.52
N THR A 99 2.18 -6.20 17.74
CA THR A 99 2.84 -6.09 19.03
C THR A 99 3.04 -4.62 19.35
N VAL A 100 2.50 -4.19 20.48
CA VAL A 100 2.71 -2.86 21.03
C VAL A 100 3.61 -2.98 22.25
N THR A 101 4.57 -2.07 22.39
CA THR A 101 5.47 -2.01 23.54
C THR A 101 5.65 -0.56 23.94
N ALA A 102 5.05 -0.18 25.06
CA ALA A 102 5.23 1.13 25.67
C ALA A 102 6.29 1.08 26.77
N THR A 103 7.09 2.12 26.84
CA THR A 103 8.03 2.39 27.91
C THR A 103 7.80 3.80 28.44
N ARG A 104 7.95 3.98 29.75
CA ARG A 104 7.86 5.29 30.38
C ARG A 104 8.97 5.43 31.41
N ASP A 105 9.75 6.44 31.26
CA ASP A 105 10.73 6.86 32.27
C ASP A 105 10.32 8.22 32.90
N ALA A 106 11.22 8.81 33.67
CA ALA A 106 10.94 10.05 34.37
C ALA A 106 10.70 11.27 33.47
N THR A 107 11.15 11.24 32.23
CA THR A 107 11.18 12.37 31.29
C THR A 107 10.48 12.10 29.98
N THR A 108 10.41 10.85 29.56
CA THR A 108 9.95 10.47 28.21
C THR A 108 9.07 9.22 28.30
N ALA A 109 8.01 9.19 27.53
CA ALA A 109 7.26 8.00 27.22
C ALA A 109 7.45 7.65 25.74
N SER A 110 7.70 6.38 25.42
CA SER A 110 7.92 5.90 24.05
C SER A 110 7.07 4.68 23.81
N VAL A 111 6.50 4.59 22.62
CA VAL A 111 5.71 3.43 22.17
C VAL A 111 6.23 2.95 20.83
N VAL A 112 6.41 1.65 20.73
CA VAL A 112 6.77 0.95 19.49
C VAL A 112 5.61 0.06 19.08
N VAL A 113 5.19 0.19 17.83
CA VAL A 113 4.16 -0.65 17.20
C VAL A 113 4.83 -1.45 16.10
N ALA A 114 4.74 -2.77 16.17
CA ALA A 114 5.22 -3.68 15.15
C ALA A 114 4.09 -4.59 14.66
N GLY A 115 4.12 -4.96 13.39
CA GLY A 115 3.14 -5.84 12.78
C GLY A 115 3.44 -6.07 11.30
N ALA A 116 2.63 -6.88 10.64
CA ALA A 116 2.73 -7.13 9.21
C ALA A 116 1.53 -6.56 8.48
N THR A 117 1.74 -5.95 7.31
CA THR A 117 0.61 -5.53 6.46
C THR A 117 0.14 -6.68 5.58
N MET A 118 -1.12 -6.59 5.12
CA MET A 118 -1.60 -7.46 4.06
C MET A 118 -0.74 -7.37 2.81
N SER A 119 -0.57 -8.49 2.12
CA SER A 119 0.11 -8.54 0.84
C SER A 119 -0.79 -9.14 -0.23
N VAL A 120 -0.79 -8.50 -1.40
CA VAL A 120 -1.37 -9.05 -2.63
C VAL A 120 -0.36 -9.90 -3.41
N VAL A 121 0.90 -9.91 -2.97
CA VAL A 121 1.98 -10.72 -3.55
C VAL A 121 2.13 -12.01 -2.72
N PRO A 122 1.87 -13.20 -3.29
CA PRO A 122 2.00 -14.46 -2.58
C PRO A 122 3.43 -14.68 -2.04
N GLY A 123 3.52 -15.10 -0.77
CA GLY A 123 4.81 -15.39 -0.13
C GLY A 123 5.59 -14.17 0.37
N TRP A 124 5.05 -12.97 0.28
CA TRP A 124 5.65 -11.75 0.77
C TRP A 124 4.79 -11.09 1.84
N THR A 125 5.33 -10.94 3.05
CA THR A 125 4.65 -10.29 4.19
C THR A 125 5.49 -9.12 4.68
N PRO A 126 5.25 -7.89 4.17
CA PRO A 126 6.01 -6.71 4.58
C PRO A 126 5.81 -6.42 6.07
N GLN A 127 6.91 -6.28 6.79
CA GLN A 127 6.91 -5.90 8.20
C GLN A 127 6.87 -4.39 8.33
N ILE A 128 6.07 -3.91 9.28
CA ILE A 128 5.93 -2.51 9.64
C ILE A 128 6.39 -2.37 11.09
N VAL A 129 7.31 -1.45 11.34
CA VAL A 129 7.72 -1.04 12.68
C VAL A 129 7.71 0.47 12.72
N GLN A 130 6.96 1.04 13.65
CA GLN A 130 6.89 2.47 13.87
C GLN A 130 7.03 2.76 15.36
N SER A 131 7.61 3.92 15.69
CA SER A 131 7.78 4.36 17.06
C SER A 131 7.45 5.85 17.19
N ALA A 132 6.96 6.23 18.36
CA ALA A 132 6.78 7.61 18.74
C ALA A 132 7.19 7.81 20.20
N SER A 133 7.58 9.03 20.53
CA SER A 133 7.90 9.41 21.90
C SER A 133 7.29 10.77 22.24
N ALA A 134 6.93 10.95 23.49
CA ALA A 134 6.41 12.20 24.03
C ALA A 134 7.08 12.54 25.39
N PRO A 135 7.34 13.82 25.69
CA PRO A 135 7.84 14.22 26.99
C PRO A 135 6.77 13.98 28.05
N VAL A 136 7.18 13.45 29.21
CA VAL A 136 6.28 13.24 30.34
C VAL A 136 5.85 14.56 30.94
N GLU A 137 4.53 14.77 31.05
CA GLU A 137 3.97 15.97 31.64
C GLU A 137 4.27 16.02 33.14
N ARG A 138 4.83 17.13 33.56
CA ARG A 138 5.09 17.44 34.97
C ARG A 138 4.45 18.80 35.31
N VAL A 139 3.58 18.80 36.27
CA VAL A 139 3.13 20.07 36.86
C VAL A 139 4.22 20.55 37.80
N THR A 140 4.93 21.59 37.40
CA THR A 140 5.75 22.41 38.32
C THR A 140 4.81 23.34 39.09
N GLY A 141 4.47 22.93 40.32
CA GLY A 141 3.79 23.79 41.28
C GLY A 141 4.79 24.74 41.92
#